data_8038ff88f9b227da1cc95347c0e05672
#
_entry.id   8038ff88f9b227da1cc95347c0e05672
#
_cell.length_a   1.000
_cell.length_b   1.000
_cell.length_c   1.000
_cell.angle_alpha   90.00
_cell.angle_beta   90.00
_cell.angle_gamma   90.00
#
_symmetry.space_group_name_H-M   'P 1'
#
loop_
_entity.id
_entity.type
_entity.pdbx_description
1 polymer ?
#
loop_
_entity_poly.entity_id
_entity_poly.type
_entity_poly.pdbx_seq_one_letter_code
_entity_poly.pdbx_strand_id
1 'polypeptide(L)'
;MLKLIYTETDLHMEKLSASVEEWVSQRVLLALRVGNKISVEPTGASFGLSTSLAGWPELEHLIGQEASEVVSLSVCDDELIEIGLEGYWLCQQPLSEEGVFVSHLPSIIENTLLAMWETFNDRQPMLVPEI
;
A
#
# COMPACT_ATOMS: atom_id res chain seq x y z
N MET A 1 -0.56 10.01 -3.94
CA MET A 1 -0.20 9.08 -2.86
C MET A 1 -0.74 7.70 -3.13
N LEU A 2 -0.11 6.69 -2.59
CA LEU A 2 -0.58 5.33 -2.64
C LEU A 2 -1.28 4.98 -1.33
N LYS A 3 -2.48 4.44 -1.41
CA LYS A 3 -3.30 4.09 -0.25
C LYS A 3 -3.53 2.58 -0.23
N LEU A 4 -3.20 1.96 0.88
CA LEU A 4 -3.40 0.53 1.11
C LEU A 4 -4.45 0.36 2.20
N ILE A 5 -5.46 -0.43 1.92
CA ILE A 5 -6.50 -0.77 2.88
C ILE A 5 -6.36 -2.24 3.23
N TYR A 6 -6.02 -2.52 4.48
CA TYR A 6 -5.89 -3.88 4.99
C TYR A 6 -7.17 -4.26 5.71
N THR A 7 -7.75 -5.37 5.30
CA THR A 7 -8.84 -6.01 6.02
C THR A 7 -8.36 -7.36 6.54
N GLU A 8 -9.17 -8.07 7.29
CA GLU A 8 -8.79 -9.39 7.80
C GLU A 8 -8.46 -10.39 6.69
N THR A 9 -9.05 -10.22 5.52
CA THR A 9 -8.99 -11.21 4.45
C THR A 9 -8.39 -10.69 3.16
N ASP A 10 -8.12 -9.38 3.06
CA ASP A 10 -7.75 -8.80 1.77
C ASP A 10 -6.90 -7.54 1.92
N LEU A 11 -6.25 -7.18 0.84
CA LEU A 11 -5.54 -5.93 0.67
C LEU A 11 -6.11 -5.23 -0.56
N HIS A 12 -6.55 -4.00 -0.38
CA HIS A 12 -6.98 -3.14 -1.48
C HIS A 12 -5.98 -1.99 -1.64
N MET A 13 -5.62 -1.70 -2.88
CA MET A 13 -4.65 -0.66 -3.20
C MET A 13 -5.25 0.31 -4.20
N GLU A 14 -5.09 1.60 -3.93
CA GLU A 14 -5.53 2.62 -4.87
C GLU A 14 -4.58 3.82 -4.87
N LYS A 15 -4.56 4.52 -5.99
CA LYS A 15 -3.79 5.75 -6.14
C LYS A 15 -4.74 6.94 -6.01
N LEU A 16 -4.36 7.90 -5.17
CA LEU A 16 -5.09 9.14 -4.98
C LEU A 16 -4.23 10.33 -5.42
N SER A 17 -4.87 11.35 -5.97
CA SER A 17 -4.17 12.55 -6.42
C SER A 17 -3.85 13.52 -5.29
N ALA A 18 -4.49 13.37 -4.13
CA ALA A 18 -4.21 14.21 -2.96
C ALA A 18 -2.82 13.94 -2.40
N SER A 19 -2.22 14.93 -1.76
CA SER A 19 -1.01 14.70 -0.98
C SER A 19 -1.34 13.93 0.30
N VAL A 20 -0.35 13.21 0.83
CA VAL A 20 -0.52 12.47 2.09
C VAL A 20 -0.95 13.43 3.21
N GLU A 21 -0.29 14.58 3.30
CA GLU A 21 -0.56 15.57 4.35
C GLU A 21 -1.99 16.09 4.29
N GLU A 22 -2.47 16.45 3.12
CA GLU A 22 -3.84 16.94 2.95
C GLU A 22 -4.86 15.86 3.28
N TRP A 23 -4.65 14.67 2.77
CA TRP A 23 -5.58 13.57 2.97
C TRP A 23 -5.67 13.19 4.45
N VAL A 24 -4.54 13.05 5.13
CA VAL A 24 -4.48 12.72 6.56
C VAL A 24 -5.16 13.82 7.38
N SER A 25 -4.85 15.09 7.10
CA SER A 25 -5.45 16.21 7.82
C SER A 25 -6.97 16.26 7.68
N GLN A 26 -7.48 15.99 6.49
CA GLN A 26 -8.93 15.92 6.26
C GLN A 26 -9.59 14.81 7.06
N ARG A 27 -8.95 13.62 7.12
CA ARG A 27 -9.49 12.49 7.88
C ARG A 27 -9.51 12.77 9.38
N VAL A 28 -8.46 13.38 9.91
CA VAL A 28 -8.40 13.76 11.32
C VAL A 28 -9.50 14.78 11.66
N LEU A 29 -9.66 15.80 10.82
CA LEU A 29 -10.69 16.82 11.02
C LEU A 29 -12.11 16.25 10.96
N LEU A 30 -12.37 15.36 9.99
CA LEU A 30 -13.68 14.72 9.88
C LEU A 30 -13.97 13.86 11.11
N ALA A 31 -12.99 13.13 11.61
CA ALA A 31 -13.16 12.32 12.80
C ALA A 31 -13.49 13.20 14.02
N LEU A 32 -12.79 14.30 14.20
CA LEU A 32 -13.04 15.22 15.30
C LEU A 32 -14.44 15.83 15.26
N ARG A 33 -14.95 16.12 14.06
CA ARG A 33 -16.30 16.68 13.90
C ARG A 33 -17.41 15.75 14.37
N VAL A 34 -17.17 14.44 14.30
CA VAL A 34 -18.15 13.44 14.74
C VAL A 34 -17.79 12.84 16.10
N GLY A 35 -16.85 13.44 16.83
CA GLY A 35 -16.46 13.00 18.16
C GLY A 35 -15.55 11.78 18.20
N ASN A 36 -14.96 11.41 17.07
CA ASN A 36 -14.01 10.31 16.99
C ASN A 36 -12.56 10.82 16.98
N LYS A 37 -11.65 9.92 17.19
CA LYS A 37 -10.22 10.20 17.10
C LYS A 37 -9.55 9.24 16.12
N ILE A 38 -8.62 9.78 15.35
CA ILE A 38 -7.75 8.97 14.48
C ILE A 38 -6.33 9.13 15.01
N SER A 39 -5.70 7.99 15.27
CA SER A 39 -4.28 7.92 15.57
C SER A 39 -3.51 7.81 14.26
N VAL A 40 -2.47 8.63 14.10
CA VAL A 40 -1.61 8.63 12.90
C VAL A 40 -0.21 8.24 13.35
N GLU A 41 0.29 7.12 12.86
CA GLU A 41 1.60 6.60 13.26
C GLU A 41 2.54 6.49 12.07
N PRO A 42 3.70 7.19 12.09
CA PRO A 42 4.72 6.98 11.07
C PRO A 42 5.31 5.59 11.25
N THR A 43 5.23 4.77 10.22
CA THR A 43 5.73 3.40 10.25
C THR A 43 5.84 2.85 8.84
N GLY A 44 6.17 1.57 8.72
CA GLY A 44 6.21 0.85 7.46
C GLY A 44 5.05 -0.11 7.30
N ALA A 45 4.76 -0.44 6.06
CA ALA A 45 3.86 -1.51 5.69
C ALA A 45 4.51 -2.33 4.58
N SER A 46 4.09 -3.57 4.43
CA SER A 46 4.62 -4.42 3.38
C SER A 46 3.54 -5.30 2.77
N PHE A 47 3.81 -5.75 1.56
CA PHE A 47 2.99 -6.74 0.88
C PHE A 47 3.87 -7.56 -0.05
N GLY A 48 3.45 -8.79 -0.32
CA GLY A 48 4.19 -9.71 -1.18
C GLY A 48 3.60 -9.81 -2.56
N LEU A 49 4.46 -9.85 -3.57
CA LEU A 49 4.07 -10.14 -4.95
C LEU A 49 4.90 -11.30 -5.49
N SER A 50 4.32 -12.04 -6.44
CA SER A 50 4.98 -13.17 -7.05
C SER A 50 6.23 -12.78 -7.83
N THR A 51 7.30 -13.54 -7.68
CA THR A 51 8.53 -13.37 -8.47
C THR A 51 8.30 -13.58 -9.96
N SER A 52 7.21 -14.27 -10.34
CA SER A 52 6.89 -14.55 -11.75
C SER A 52 6.24 -13.37 -12.47
N LEU A 53 5.86 -12.32 -11.76
CA LEU A 53 5.29 -11.14 -12.40
C LEU A 53 6.31 -10.44 -13.29
N ALA A 54 5.84 -9.90 -14.40
CA ALA A 54 6.63 -8.97 -15.18
C ALA A 54 6.73 -7.63 -14.45
N GLY A 55 7.79 -6.88 -14.72
CA GLY A 55 7.94 -5.53 -14.18
C GLY A 55 8.96 -5.38 -13.07
N TRP A 56 9.50 -6.47 -12.52
CA TRP A 56 10.52 -6.38 -11.48
C TRP A 56 11.77 -5.60 -11.90
N PRO A 57 12.38 -5.87 -13.07
CA PRO A 57 13.54 -5.10 -13.49
C PRO A 57 13.23 -3.62 -13.67
N GLU A 58 12.06 -3.28 -14.20
CA GLU A 58 11.63 -1.90 -14.36
C GLU A 58 11.45 -1.22 -13.01
N LEU A 59 10.79 -1.90 -12.05
CA LEU A 59 10.59 -1.37 -10.71
C LEU A 59 11.91 -1.10 -10.00
N GLU A 60 12.85 -2.04 -10.05
CA GLU A 60 14.18 -1.86 -9.48
C GLU A 60 14.91 -0.67 -10.10
N HIS A 61 14.81 -0.52 -11.40
CA HIS A 61 15.42 0.59 -12.12
C HIS A 61 14.82 1.93 -11.68
N LEU A 62 13.49 2.00 -11.57
CA LEU A 62 12.80 3.22 -11.14
C LEU A 62 13.14 3.59 -9.70
N ILE A 63 13.21 2.63 -8.81
CA ILE A 63 13.59 2.88 -7.41
C ILE A 63 15.00 3.45 -7.34
N GLY A 64 15.93 2.90 -8.10
CA GLY A 64 17.30 3.39 -8.18
C GLY A 64 17.39 4.78 -8.81
N GLN A 65 16.67 5.01 -9.89
CA GLN A 65 16.68 6.28 -10.62
C GLN A 65 16.11 7.43 -9.78
N GLU A 66 15.02 7.18 -9.05
CA GLU A 66 14.39 8.17 -8.19
C GLU A 66 15.08 8.28 -6.83
N ALA A 67 16.08 7.44 -6.57
CA ALA A 67 16.76 7.37 -5.28
C ALA A 67 15.77 7.31 -4.11
N SER A 68 14.70 6.55 -4.28
CA SER A 68 13.62 6.49 -3.31
C SER A 68 14.02 5.64 -2.11
N GLU A 69 13.99 6.25 -0.92
CA GLU A 69 14.20 5.54 0.34
C GLU A 69 12.90 5.00 0.93
N VAL A 70 11.77 5.37 0.33
CA VAL A 70 10.44 4.99 0.81
C VAL A 70 10.10 3.54 0.46
N VAL A 71 10.67 3.03 -0.64
CA VAL A 71 10.40 1.68 -1.14
C VAL A 71 11.59 0.78 -0.94
N SER A 72 11.37 -0.40 -0.40
CA SER A 72 12.39 -1.44 -0.29
C SER A 72 11.88 -2.76 -0.86
N LEU A 73 12.79 -3.56 -1.40
CA LEU A 73 12.50 -4.87 -1.94
C LEU A 73 13.30 -5.91 -1.18
N SER A 74 12.64 -6.98 -0.74
CA SER A 74 13.27 -8.08 -0.04
C SER A 74 12.78 -9.40 -0.59
N VAL A 75 13.71 -10.28 -0.95
CA VAL A 75 13.36 -11.63 -1.39
C VAL A 75 12.99 -12.45 -0.16
N CYS A 76 11.73 -12.87 -0.05
CA CYS A 76 11.28 -13.71 1.05
C CYS A 76 11.58 -15.19 0.79
N ASP A 77 11.30 -15.63 -0.44
CA ASP A 77 11.59 -17.00 -0.89
C ASP A 77 11.60 -17.03 -2.42
N ASP A 78 11.61 -18.22 -3.00
CA ASP A 78 11.67 -18.39 -4.46
C ASP A 78 10.39 -17.89 -5.16
N GLU A 79 9.31 -17.73 -4.45
CA GLU A 79 8.00 -17.39 -5.01
C GLU A 79 7.55 -15.97 -4.75
N LEU A 80 8.05 -15.34 -3.67
CA LEU A 80 7.57 -14.03 -3.24
C LEU A 80 8.70 -13.04 -3.03
N ILE A 81 8.44 -11.81 -3.47
CA ILE A 81 9.25 -10.65 -3.13
C ILE A 81 8.38 -9.74 -2.27
N GLU A 82 8.90 -9.36 -1.12
CA GLU A 82 8.23 -8.42 -0.23
C GLU A 82 8.58 -6.99 -0.62
N ILE A 83 7.56 -6.18 -0.79
CA ILE A 83 7.71 -4.74 -1.03
C ILE A 83 7.41 -4.04 0.28
N GLY A 84 8.40 -3.30 0.79
CA GLY A 84 8.24 -2.49 1.98
C GLY A 84 8.03 -1.03 1.59
N LEU A 85 7.11 -0.37 2.26
CA LEU A 85 6.82 1.05 2.06
C LEU A 85 6.90 1.78 3.41
N GLU A 86 7.42 2.99 3.40
CA GLU A 86 7.36 3.87 4.54
C GLU A 86 6.24 4.88 4.36
N GLY A 87 5.54 5.17 5.44
CA GLY A 87 4.42 6.10 5.40
C GLY A 87 3.73 6.20 6.75
N TYR A 88 2.40 6.24 6.73
CA TYR A 88 1.61 6.47 7.93
C TYR A 88 0.45 5.49 8.02
N TRP A 89 0.30 4.90 9.20
CA TRP A 89 -0.88 4.13 9.57
C TRP A 89 -1.91 5.03 10.21
N LEU A 90 -3.15 4.89 9.79
CA LEU A 90 -4.30 5.56 10.40
C LEU A 90 -5.16 4.53 11.09
N CYS A 91 -5.34 4.70 12.39
CA CYS A 91 -6.16 3.83 13.21
C CYS A 91 -7.27 4.64 13.85
N GLN A 92 -8.51 4.19 13.67
CA GLN A 92 -9.65 4.81 14.32
C GLN A 92 -9.83 4.26 15.73
N GLN A 93 -10.14 5.16 16.66
CA GLN A 93 -10.43 4.76 18.04
C GLN A 93 -11.96 4.71 18.25
N PRO A 94 -12.53 3.64 18.83
CA PRO A 94 -11.87 2.39 19.20
C PRO A 94 -11.36 1.62 17.99
N LEU A 95 -10.38 0.74 18.22
CA LEU A 95 -9.70 0.01 17.16
C LEU A 95 -10.70 -0.72 16.26
N SER A 96 -10.68 -0.37 14.98
CA SER A 96 -11.33 -1.17 13.97
C SER A 96 -10.34 -2.22 13.47
N GLU A 97 -10.86 -3.33 12.96
CA GLU A 97 -10.04 -4.40 12.38
C GLU A 97 -9.44 -4.00 11.03
N GLU A 98 -9.91 -2.88 10.47
CA GLU A 98 -9.41 -2.36 9.21
C GLU A 98 -8.30 -1.34 9.45
N GLY A 99 -7.21 -1.49 8.74
CA GLY A 99 -6.10 -0.56 8.78
C GLY A 99 -5.93 0.16 7.45
N VAL A 100 -5.66 1.45 7.51
CA VAL A 100 -5.35 2.24 6.32
C VAL A 100 -3.92 2.74 6.42
N PHE A 101 -3.16 2.49 5.38
CA PHE A 101 -1.78 2.93 5.24
C PHE A 101 -1.66 3.83 4.02
N VAL A 102 -0.97 4.94 4.17
CA VAL A 102 -0.74 5.87 3.06
C VAL A 102 0.75 6.16 2.95
N SER A 103 1.23 6.23 1.70
CA SER A 103 2.64 6.46 1.40
C SER A 103 2.76 7.46 0.26
N HIS A 104 3.75 8.33 0.37
CA HIS A 104 4.08 9.26 -0.69
C HIS A 104 5.21 8.66 -1.53
N LEU A 105 4.93 8.43 -2.80
CA LEU A 105 5.89 7.86 -3.75
C LEU A 105 5.94 8.72 -5.01
N PRO A 106 7.06 8.68 -5.75
CA PRO A 106 7.06 9.20 -7.12
C PRO A 106 5.95 8.55 -7.94
N SER A 107 5.25 9.35 -8.72
CA SER A 107 4.07 8.89 -9.47
C SER A 107 4.35 7.69 -10.37
N ILE A 108 5.54 7.64 -10.97
CA ILE A 108 5.92 6.53 -11.84
C ILE A 108 6.06 5.22 -11.07
N ILE A 109 6.58 5.27 -9.83
CA ILE A 109 6.68 4.10 -8.96
C ILE A 109 5.30 3.66 -8.50
N GLU A 110 4.42 4.59 -8.12
CA GLU A 110 3.04 4.29 -7.76
C GLU A 110 2.31 3.55 -8.87
N ASN A 111 2.43 4.04 -10.09
CA ASN A 111 1.79 3.44 -11.25
C ASN A 111 2.29 2.02 -11.51
N THR A 112 3.60 1.82 -11.38
CA THR A 112 4.22 0.52 -11.62
C THR A 112 3.79 -0.50 -10.55
N LEU A 113 3.79 -0.09 -9.28
CA LEU A 113 3.36 -0.95 -8.18
C LEU A 113 1.87 -1.32 -8.32
N LEU A 114 1.04 -0.34 -8.63
CA LEU A 114 -0.39 -0.57 -8.79
C LEU A 114 -0.68 -1.54 -9.94
N ALA A 115 0.00 -1.36 -11.07
CA ALA A 115 -0.15 -2.26 -12.23
C ALA A 115 0.29 -3.68 -11.89
N MET A 116 1.39 -3.85 -11.18
CA MET A 116 1.87 -5.16 -10.74
C MET A 116 0.91 -5.83 -9.77
N TRP A 117 0.39 -5.07 -8.82
CA TRP A 117 -0.58 -5.58 -7.86
C TRP A 117 -1.88 -6.00 -8.54
N GLU A 118 -2.40 -5.22 -9.45
CA GLU A 118 -3.62 -5.54 -10.21
C GLU A 118 -3.43 -6.80 -11.05
N THR A 119 -2.29 -6.94 -11.71
CA THR A 119 -1.94 -8.13 -12.48
C THR A 119 -1.87 -9.37 -11.60
N PHE A 120 -1.28 -9.24 -10.42
CA PHE A 120 -1.18 -10.33 -9.45
C PHE A 120 -2.56 -10.75 -8.95
N ASN A 121 -3.41 -9.79 -8.63
CA ASN A 121 -4.78 -10.05 -8.20
C ASN A 121 -5.60 -10.76 -9.28
N ASP A 122 -5.46 -10.36 -10.54
CA ASP A 122 -6.16 -10.99 -11.66
C ASP A 122 -5.69 -12.42 -11.91
N ARG A 123 -4.40 -12.68 -11.66
CA ARG A 123 -3.82 -14.01 -11.82
C ARG A 123 -4.10 -14.96 -10.67
N GLN A 124 -4.34 -14.42 -9.50
CA GLN A 124 -4.91 -15.24 -8.46
C GLN A 124 -6.35 -15.50 -8.89
N PRO A 125 -6.61 -16.68 -9.48
CA PRO A 125 -7.99 -16.99 -9.69
C PRO A 125 -8.62 -16.79 -8.34
N MET A 126 -9.53 -15.88 -8.27
CA MET A 126 -10.43 -15.87 -7.16
C MET A 126 -10.72 -17.33 -6.92
N LEU A 127 -10.17 -17.83 -5.85
CA LEU A 127 -10.58 -19.11 -5.34
C LEU A 127 -12.07 -18.99 -5.14
N VAL A 128 -12.76 -19.14 -6.24
CA VAL A 128 -14.18 -19.39 -6.16
C VAL A 128 -14.25 -20.61 -5.29
N PRO A 129 -14.76 -20.49 -4.07
CA PRO A 129 -14.97 -21.65 -3.27
C PRO A 129 -15.83 -22.56 -4.11
N GLU A 130 -15.20 -23.59 -4.62
CA GLU A 130 -15.97 -24.65 -5.16
C GLU A 130 -16.83 -25.17 -4.03
N ILE A 131 -18.02 -24.90 -4.19
CA ILE A 131 -19.00 -25.46 -3.30
C ILE A 131 -19.11 -26.93 -3.59
#